data_9a140ebf124c4cfa131abe7d97fb504e
#
_entry.id   9a140ebf124c4cfa131abe7d97fb504e
#
_cell.length_a   1.000
_cell.length_b   1.000
_cell.length_c   1.000
_cell.angle_alpha   90.00
_cell.angle_beta   90.00
_cell.angle_gamma   90.00
#
_symmetry.space_group_name_H-M   'P 1'
#
loop_
_entity.id
_entity.type
_entity.pdbx_description
1 polymer ?
#
loop_
_entity_poly.entity_id
_entity_poly.type
_entity_poly.pdbx_seq_one_letter_code
_entity_poly.pdbx_strand_id
1 'polypeptide(L)'
;MNRQATRLAVTVIISFVTALISTQAFGWGREGHETIAKIAESNLNPRSRKIIENYLGNHTIVYFAKWMDDYRHTPEYSFTHYWHTVLVDEKYQYASRETSDALQALEDAMKLLKNYKEHSDSTVAANLRYVIHLVGDMHCPAHIQYKGMPKDYNVTFGGGYLGAVIETPMHAVWDKLAIQSCRIWSVSEYASELDRLSKKEKKAIMSGTPKEWLHDNAERCAVQFVIAPEGAVLEQDFINGTMPLIETQILYAGYRLAAVLNRLF
;
A
#
# COMPACT_ATOMS: atom_id res chain seq x y z
N MET A 1 47.76 15.61 17.36
CA MET A 1 46.35 15.63 16.95
C MET A 1 45.48 15.62 18.20
N ASN A 2 44.68 16.65 18.39
CA ASN A 2 44.04 16.95 19.67
C ASN A 2 42.78 16.06 19.86
N ARG A 3 42.72 15.24 20.91
CA ARG A 3 41.61 14.32 21.23
C ARG A 3 40.24 14.99 21.31
N GLN A 4 40.20 16.31 21.60
CA GLN A 4 38.98 17.12 21.59
C GLN A 4 38.44 17.38 20.17
N ALA A 5 39.31 17.61 19.20
CA ALA A 5 38.89 17.83 17.81
C ALA A 5 38.28 16.58 17.18
N THR A 6 38.84 15.40 17.53
CA THR A 6 38.31 14.10 17.04
C THR A 6 36.95 13.78 17.65
N ARG A 7 36.70 14.11 18.91
CA ARG A 7 35.39 13.92 19.56
C ARG A 7 34.33 14.85 18.96
N LEU A 8 34.70 16.11 18.66
CA LEU A 8 33.77 17.07 18.03
C LEU A 8 33.39 16.64 16.61
N ALA A 9 34.36 16.16 15.83
CA ALA A 9 34.11 15.69 14.46
C ALA A 9 33.20 14.45 14.45
N VAL A 10 33.37 13.50 15.38
CA VAL A 10 32.51 12.31 15.49
C VAL A 10 31.08 12.68 15.91
N THR A 11 30.93 13.62 16.85
CA THR A 11 29.62 14.09 17.31
C THR A 11 28.87 14.84 16.21
N VAL A 12 29.55 15.64 15.41
CA VAL A 12 28.94 16.36 14.27
C VAL A 12 28.53 15.41 13.16
N ILE A 13 29.33 14.36 12.87
CA ILE A 13 28.99 13.36 11.83
C ILE A 13 27.77 12.52 12.28
N ILE A 14 27.67 12.15 13.54
CA ILE A 14 26.50 11.40 14.07
C ILE A 14 25.24 12.28 14.03
N SER A 15 25.35 13.56 14.37
CA SER A 15 24.21 14.51 14.31
C SER A 15 23.77 14.80 12.86
N PHE A 16 24.63 14.72 11.88
CA PHE A 16 24.27 14.94 10.46
C PHE A 16 23.63 13.71 9.81
N VAL A 17 23.93 12.51 10.26
CA VAL A 17 23.32 11.27 9.74
C VAL A 17 21.87 11.10 10.25
N THR A 18 21.54 11.62 11.43
CA THR A 18 20.17 11.58 11.96
C THR A 18 19.22 12.61 11.34
N ALA A 19 19.71 13.60 10.61
CA ALA A 19 18.88 14.66 10.00
C ALA A 19 18.40 14.37 8.57
N LEU A 20 18.74 13.24 7.97
CA LEU A 20 18.40 12.91 6.58
C LEU A 20 17.40 11.75 6.42
N ILE A 21 16.80 11.27 7.49
CA ILE A 21 15.66 10.36 7.37
C ILE A 21 14.39 11.19 7.41
N SER A 22 14.10 11.91 6.33
CA SER A 22 12.74 12.32 6.05
C SER A 22 11.97 11.06 5.66
N THR A 23 11.35 10.41 6.63
CA THR A 23 10.43 9.30 6.38
C THR A 23 9.16 9.88 5.77
N GLN A 24 9.17 10.10 4.45
CA GLN A 24 7.92 10.30 3.74
C GLN A 24 7.20 8.96 3.74
N ALA A 25 6.10 8.89 4.44
CA ALA A 25 5.22 7.74 4.48
C ALA A 25 4.51 7.62 3.13
N PHE A 26 4.58 6.44 2.53
CA PHE A 26 4.01 6.10 1.24
C PHE A 26 3.23 4.82 1.42
N GLY A 27 2.15 4.59 0.70
CA GLY A 27 1.31 3.39 0.71
C GLY A 27 2.00 2.07 1.08
N TRP A 28 1.37 0.94 1.00
CA TRP A 28 2.13 -0.30 1.21
C TRP A 28 3.55 -0.14 0.67
N GLY A 29 4.58 -0.32 1.49
CA GLY A 29 5.96 -0.27 1.02
C GLY A 29 6.16 -1.19 -0.18
N ARG A 30 7.32 -1.15 -0.81
CA ARG A 30 7.63 -1.97 -1.99
C ARG A 30 7.17 -3.42 -1.83
N GLU A 31 7.47 -4.03 -0.68
CA GLU A 31 7.16 -5.43 -0.39
C GLU A 31 5.66 -5.72 -0.40
N GLY A 32 4.85 -4.82 0.15
CA GLY A 32 3.40 -4.96 0.18
C GLY A 32 2.78 -4.82 -1.21
N HIS A 33 3.08 -3.74 -1.94
CA HIS A 33 2.56 -3.52 -3.30
C HIS A 33 3.00 -4.63 -4.28
N GLU A 34 4.27 -5.03 -4.26
CA GLU A 34 4.77 -6.09 -5.13
C GLU A 34 4.14 -7.44 -4.78
N THR A 35 3.88 -7.75 -3.50
CA THR A 35 3.20 -8.97 -3.07
C THR A 35 1.74 -8.98 -3.53
N ILE A 36 1.02 -7.87 -3.39
CA ILE A 36 -0.35 -7.70 -3.90
C ILE A 36 -0.40 -7.94 -5.40
N ALA A 37 0.49 -7.28 -6.15
CA ALA A 37 0.58 -7.43 -7.59
C ALA A 37 0.95 -8.86 -7.99
N LYS A 38 1.82 -9.55 -7.24
CA LYS A 38 2.21 -10.93 -7.49
C LYS A 38 1.06 -11.92 -7.27
N ILE A 39 0.28 -11.74 -6.21
CA ILE A 39 -0.96 -12.51 -5.98
C ILE A 39 -1.95 -12.26 -7.13
N ALA A 40 -2.15 -10.99 -7.52
CA ALA A 40 -3.02 -10.65 -8.63
C ALA A 40 -2.55 -11.28 -9.94
N GLU A 41 -1.27 -11.18 -10.27
CA GLU A 41 -0.66 -11.78 -11.45
C GLU A 41 -0.92 -13.28 -11.52
N SER A 42 -0.78 -14.00 -10.41
CA SER A 42 -1.02 -15.46 -10.34
C SER A 42 -2.48 -15.83 -10.58
N ASN A 43 -3.41 -14.87 -10.40
CA ASN A 43 -4.85 -15.05 -10.58
C ASN A 43 -5.40 -14.35 -11.84
N LEU A 44 -4.55 -13.80 -12.72
CA LEU A 44 -4.96 -13.30 -14.04
C LEU A 44 -5.24 -14.46 -15.00
N ASN A 45 -6.33 -14.30 -15.77
CA ASN A 45 -6.53 -15.18 -16.91
C ASN A 45 -5.51 -14.89 -18.03
N PRO A 46 -5.19 -15.87 -18.90
CA PRO A 46 -4.15 -15.70 -19.93
C PRO A 46 -4.41 -14.55 -20.91
N ARG A 47 -5.68 -14.26 -21.22
CA ARG A 47 -6.05 -13.17 -22.13
C ARG A 47 -5.75 -11.81 -21.49
N SER A 48 -6.25 -11.55 -20.28
CA SER A 48 -6.03 -10.30 -19.56
C SER A 48 -4.54 -10.07 -19.33
N ARG A 49 -3.79 -11.09 -18.89
CA ARG A 49 -2.35 -11.02 -18.72
C ARG A 49 -1.65 -10.53 -20.00
N LYS A 50 -1.92 -11.16 -21.15
CA LYS A 50 -1.26 -10.81 -22.42
C LYS A 50 -1.57 -9.37 -22.85
N ILE A 51 -2.83 -8.93 -22.70
CA ILE A 51 -3.22 -7.56 -23.05
C ILE A 51 -2.53 -6.54 -22.14
N ILE A 52 -2.54 -6.79 -20.83
CA ILE A 52 -1.93 -5.92 -19.83
C ILE A 52 -0.42 -5.78 -20.08
N GLU A 53 0.29 -6.89 -20.23
CA GLU A 53 1.73 -6.88 -20.49
C GLU A 53 2.07 -6.10 -21.75
N ASN A 54 1.25 -6.20 -22.82
CA ASN A 54 1.45 -5.42 -24.03
C ASN A 54 1.39 -3.91 -23.78
N TYR A 55 0.39 -3.41 -23.03
CA TYR A 55 0.31 -1.99 -22.67
C TYR A 55 1.39 -1.54 -21.68
N LEU A 56 1.94 -2.46 -20.90
CA LEU A 56 3.03 -2.19 -19.95
C LEU A 56 4.43 -2.43 -20.56
N GLY A 57 4.55 -2.48 -21.89
CA GLY A 57 5.83 -2.63 -22.58
C GLY A 57 6.51 -3.98 -22.33
N ASN A 58 5.72 -5.05 -22.27
CA ASN A 58 6.11 -6.42 -21.94
C ASN A 58 6.64 -6.63 -20.50
N HIS A 59 6.32 -5.70 -19.60
CA HIS A 59 6.56 -5.88 -18.17
C HIS A 59 5.32 -6.43 -17.47
N THR A 60 5.53 -7.11 -16.34
CA THR A 60 4.45 -7.58 -15.49
C THR A 60 3.86 -6.45 -14.64
N ILE A 61 2.68 -6.68 -14.06
CA ILE A 61 2.07 -5.72 -13.15
C ILE A 61 2.92 -5.52 -11.88
N VAL A 62 3.72 -6.51 -11.47
CA VAL A 62 4.63 -6.42 -10.33
C VAL A 62 5.69 -5.33 -10.52
N TYR A 63 6.22 -5.19 -11.75
CA TYR A 63 7.21 -4.16 -12.08
C TYR A 63 6.69 -2.73 -11.82
N PHE A 64 5.39 -2.50 -12.01
CA PHE A 64 4.76 -1.19 -11.84
C PHE A 64 4.00 -1.02 -10.52
N ALA A 65 4.05 -2.00 -9.62
CA ALA A 65 3.25 -1.99 -8.40
C ALA A 65 3.47 -0.73 -7.54
N LYS A 66 4.71 -0.24 -7.46
CA LYS A 66 5.10 0.95 -6.70
C LYS A 66 5.22 2.22 -7.56
N TRP A 67 4.86 2.17 -8.83
CA TRP A 67 5.13 3.26 -9.78
C TRP A 67 4.51 4.61 -9.35
N MET A 68 3.29 4.63 -8.82
CA MET A 68 2.64 5.88 -8.39
C MET A 68 3.42 6.59 -7.28
N ASP A 69 3.92 5.86 -6.30
CA ASP A 69 4.75 6.41 -5.24
C ASP A 69 6.05 7.02 -5.75
N ASP A 70 6.71 6.34 -6.68
CA ASP A 70 7.97 6.78 -7.24
C ASP A 70 7.81 8.05 -8.09
N TYR A 71 6.66 8.22 -8.76
CA TYR A 71 6.43 9.30 -9.72
C TYR A 71 5.58 10.48 -9.22
N ARG A 72 4.80 10.35 -8.14
CA ARG A 72 3.93 11.42 -7.61
C ARG A 72 4.65 12.72 -7.23
N HIS A 73 5.97 12.69 -7.11
CA HIS A 73 6.79 13.86 -6.84
C HIS A 73 7.32 14.54 -8.11
N THR A 74 7.10 13.96 -9.27
CA THR A 74 7.46 14.57 -10.55
C THR A 74 6.41 15.61 -10.95
N PRO A 75 6.78 16.66 -11.69
CA PRO A 75 5.81 17.66 -12.14
C PRO A 75 4.64 17.07 -12.92
N GLU A 76 4.89 16.01 -13.71
CA GLU A 76 3.91 15.35 -14.56
C GLU A 76 2.81 14.61 -13.77
N TYR A 77 3.16 14.03 -12.60
CA TYR A 77 2.24 13.20 -11.79
C TYR A 77 1.94 13.78 -10.41
N SER A 78 2.37 15.01 -10.12
CA SER A 78 2.13 15.67 -8.82
C SER A 78 0.65 15.79 -8.46
N PHE A 79 -0.24 15.82 -9.44
CA PHE A 79 -1.69 15.84 -9.24
C PHE A 79 -2.22 14.56 -8.57
N THR A 80 -1.49 13.44 -8.64
CA THR A 80 -1.86 12.17 -7.99
C THR A 80 -1.51 12.14 -6.49
N HIS A 81 -0.88 13.19 -5.96
CA HIS A 81 -0.37 13.21 -4.58
C HIS A 81 -1.46 12.89 -3.53
N TYR A 82 -2.69 13.34 -3.74
CA TYR A 82 -3.81 13.12 -2.82
C TYR A 82 -4.60 11.84 -3.07
N TRP A 83 -4.25 11.07 -4.11
CA TRP A 83 -4.99 9.88 -4.51
C TRP A 83 -4.69 8.63 -3.66
N HIS A 84 -3.68 8.68 -2.79
CA HIS A 84 -3.23 7.51 -2.02
C HIS A 84 -4.09 7.19 -0.80
N THR A 85 -4.96 8.09 -0.36
CA THR A 85 -5.78 7.89 0.84
C THR A 85 -7.25 8.08 0.53
N VAL A 86 -8.10 7.55 1.41
CA VAL A 86 -9.56 7.64 1.31
C VAL A 86 -10.14 8.00 2.68
N LEU A 87 -11.28 8.70 2.73
CA LEU A 87 -11.96 9.09 3.95
C LEU A 87 -13.23 8.25 4.13
N VAL A 88 -13.46 7.78 5.35
CA VAL A 88 -14.73 7.16 5.77
C VAL A 88 -15.35 7.92 6.95
N ASP A 89 -16.68 7.83 7.05
CA ASP A 89 -17.45 8.38 8.16
C ASP A 89 -17.47 7.44 9.39
N GLU A 90 -18.24 7.79 10.40
CA GLU A 90 -18.37 7.07 11.66
C GLU A 90 -19.07 5.70 11.51
N LYS A 91 -19.64 5.43 10.32
CA LYS A 91 -20.26 4.15 9.94
C LYS A 91 -19.42 3.40 8.91
N TYR A 92 -18.16 3.79 8.75
CA TYR A 92 -17.24 3.23 7.77
C TYR A 92 -17.69 3.39 6.30
N GLN A 93 -18.62 4.32 6.03
CA GLN A 93 -19.06 4.61 4.68
C GLN A 93 -18.13 5.65 4.04
N TYR A 94 -17.92 5.51 2.74
CA TYR A 94 -17.13 6.48 1.99
C TYR A 94 -17.65 7.90 2.19
N ALA A 95 -16.75 8.81 2.58
CA ALA A 95 -16.99 10.23 2.69
C ALA A 95 -16.16 10.98 1.63
N SER A 96 -16.83 11.63 0.69
CA SER A 96 -16.15 12.36 -0.37
C SER A 96 -15.37 13.56 0.17
N ARG A 97 -14.31 13.94 -0.53
CA ARG A 97 -13.50 15.15 -0.28
C ARG A 97 -13.70 16.16 -1.41
N GLU A 98 -13.23 17.40 -1.20
CA GLU A 98 -13.17 18.41 -2.25
C GLU A 98 -12.19 18.05 -3.37
N THR A 99 -11.11 17.35 -3.01
CA THR A 99 -10.11 16.82 -3.95
C THR A 99 -10.36 15.35 -4.22
N SER A 100 -10.02 14.87 -5.43
CA SER A 100 -10.06 13.46 -5.77
C SER A 100 -9.20 12.64 -4.78
N ASP A 101 -9.65 11.43 -4.46
CA ASP A 101 -9.02 10.49 -3.54
C ASP A 101 -8.83 9.11 -4.18
N ALA A 102 -8.34 8.13 -3.41
CA ALA A 102 -8.03 6.81 -3.93
C ALA A 102 -9.23 6.11 -4.56
N LEU A 103 -10.43 6.19 -3.94
CA LEU A 103 -11.62 5.53 -4.48
C LEU A 103 -12.07 6.18 -5.78
N GLN A 104 -12.16 7.50 -5.83
CA GLN A 104 -12.61 8.22 -7.02
C GLN A 104 -11.62 8.03 -8.17
N ALA A 105 -10.33 8.16 -7.92
CA ALA A 105 -9.30 7.94 -8.93
C ALA A 105 -9.31 6.51 -9.47
N LEU A 106 -9.52 5.50 -8.60
CA LEU A 106 -9.66 4.11 -9.00
C LEU A 106 -10.90 3.90 -9.90
N GLU A 107 -12.06 4.44 -9.51
CA GLU A 107 -13.29 4.29 -10.28
C GLU A 107 -13.19 4.99 -11.64
N ASP A 108 -12.58 6.18 -11.72
CA ASP A 108 -12.34 6.90 -12.97
C ASP A 108 -11.38 6.13 -13.89
N ALA A 109 -10.28 5.60 -13.35
CA ALA A 109 -9.36 4.76 -14.12
C ALA A 109 -10.05 3.49 -14.65
N MET A 110 -10.84 2.82 -13.81
CA MET A 110 -11.62 1.64 -14.22
C MET A 110 -12.65 1.99 -15.30
N LYS A 111 -13.31 3.13 -15.20
CA LYS A 111 -14.28 3.62 -16.21
C LYS A 111 -13.60 3.84 -17.56
N LEU A 112 -12.44 4.49 -17.58
CA LEU A 112 -11.65 4.70 -18.79
C LEU A 112 -11.22 3.35 -19.40
N LEU A 113 -10.69 2.45 -18.58
CA LEU A 113 -10.18 1.17 -19.03
C LEU A 113 -11.27 0.21 -19.57
N LYS A 114 -12.55 0.40 -19.26
CA LYS A 114 -13.64 -0.36 -19.90
C LYS A 114 -13.65 -0.18 -21.42
N ASN A 115 -13.22 0.99 -21.88
CA ASN A 115 -13.16 1.34 -23.31
C ASN A 115 -11.69 1.53 -23.75
N TYR A 116 -10.76 0.75 -23.20
CA TYR A 116 -9.32 0.92 -23.39
C TYR A 116 -8.90 1.03 -24.86
N LYS A 117 -9.62 0.38 -25.79
CA LYS A 117 -9.33 0.43 -27.24
C LYS A 117 -9.60 1.78 -27.90
N GLU A 118 -10.33 2.67 -27.24
CA GLU A 118 -10.67 4.02 -27.73
C GLU A 118 -9.64 5.07 -27.29
N HIS A 119 -8.65 4.68 -26.48
CA HIS A 119 -7.65 5.56 -25.91
C HIS A 119 -6.25 5.27 -26.43
N SER A 120 -5.34 6.23 -26.31
CA SER A 120 -3.93 6.02 -26.66
C SER A 120 -3.26 5.02 -25.71
N ASP A 121 -2.25 4.30 -26.18
CA ASP A 121 -1.53 3.31 -25.39
C ASP A 121 -0.92 3.92 -24.12
N SER A 122 -0.44 5.18 -24.20
CA SER A 122 0.09 5.89 -23.04
C SER A 122 -0.99 6.18 -21.99
N THR A 123 -2.20 6.56 -22.43
CA THR A 123 -3.35 6.78 -21.54
C THR A 123 -3.78 5.48 -20.86
N VAL A 124 -3.85 4.38 -21.62
CA VAL A 124 -4.18 3.05 -21.07
C VAL A 124 -3.13 2.60 -20.07
N ALA A 125 -1.86 2.74 -20.42
CA ALA A 125 -0.74 2.36 -19.54
C ALA A 125 -0.74 3.15 -18.23
N ALA A 126 -1.02 4.46 -18.25
CA ALA A 126 -1.11 5.29 -17.05
C ALA A 126 -2.25 4.84 -16.14
N ASN A 127 -3.47 4.69 -16.71
CA ASN A 127 -4.64 4.27 -15.92
C ASN A 127 -4.51 2.84 -15.39
N LEU A 128 -3.84 1.97 -16.13
CA LEU A 128 -3.53 0.62 -15.66
C LEU A 128 -2.61 0.64 -14.43
N ARG A 129 -1.58 1.51 -14.42
CA ARG A 129 -0.69 1.71 -13.27
C ARG A 129 -1.44 2.27 -12.06
N TYR A 130 -2.41 3.18 -12.28
CA TYR A 130 -3.27 3.68 -11.21
C TYR A 130 -4.09 2.55 -10.58
N VAL A 131 -4.74 1.72 -11.38
CA VAL A 131 -5.51 0.56 -10.86
C VAL A 131 -4.63 -0.40 -10.07
N ILE A 132 -3.43 -0.73 -10.60
CA ILE A 132 -2.49 -1.65 -9.94
C ILE A 132 -2.12 -1.15 -8.54
N HIS A 133 -1.89 0.15 -8.37
CA HIS A 133 -1.46 0.75 -7.11
C HIS A 133 -2.62 1.00 -6.15
N LEU A 134 -3.67 1.69 -6.62
CA LEU A 134 -4.75 2.19 -5.77
C LEU A 134 -5.59 1.10 -5.12
N VAL A 135 -5.74 -0.06 -5.78
CA VAL A 135 -6.37 -1.23 -5.12
C VAL A 135 -5.56 -1.65 -3.90
N GLY A 136 -4.23 -1.59 -3.96
CA GLY A 136 -3.36 -1.85 -2.83
C GLY A 136 -3.57 -0.82 -1.71
N ASP A 137 -3.49 0.46 -2.02
CA ASP A 137 -3.64 1.56 -1.06
C ASP A 137 -4.95 1.50 -0.28
N MET A 138 -6.07 1.23 -0.97
CA MET A 138 -7.39 1.09 -0.32
C MET A 138 -7.50 -0.08 0.64
N HIS A 139 -6.51 -0.98 0.68
CA HIS A 139 -6.42 -2.09 1.63
C HIS A 139 -5.38 -1.86 2.73
N CYS A 140 -4.59 -0.78 2.66
CA CYS A 140 -3.64 -0.43 3.70
C CYS A 140 -4.36 0.25 4.88
N PRO A 141 -4.20 -0.23 6.13
CA PRO A 141 -4.81 0.41 7.30
C PRO A 141 -4.48 1.90 7.41
N ALA A 142 -3.24 2.30 7.11
CA ALA A 142 -2.79 3.69 7.19
C ALA A 142 -3.39 4.61 6.11
N HIS A 143 -3.93 4.05 5.03
CA HIS A 143 -4.51 4.82 3.93
C HIS A 143 -6.01 5.06 4.06
N ILE A 144 -6.66 4.41 5.04
CA ILE A 144 -8.05 4.65 5.38
C ILE A 144 -8.09 5.70 6.49
N GLN A 145 -8.50 6.91 6.16
CA GLN A 145 -8.70 7.98 7.13
C GLN A 145 -10.12 7.93 7.67
N TYR A 146 -10.24 8.07 8.98
CA TYR A 146 -11.53 8.00 9.69
C TYR A 146 -11.90 9.38 10.17
N LYS A 147 -13.12 9.82 9.88
CA LYS A 147 -13.61 11.13 10.32
C LYS A 147 -13.55 11.26 11.85
N GLY A 148 -12.94 12.34 12.32
CA GLY A 148 -12.75 12.58 13.75
C GLY A 148 -11.53 11.90 14.38
N MET A 149 -10.82 11.05 13.64
CA MET A 149 -9.57 10.44 14.10
C MET A 149 -8.34 11.17 13.56
N PRO A 150 -7.18 11.09 14.24
CA PRO A 150 -5.92 11.61 13.71
C PRO A 150 -5.61 11.02 12.34
N LYS A 151 -5.11 11.83 11.42
CA LYS A 151 -4.66 11.35 10.09
C LYS A 151 -3.39 10.54 10.19
N ASP A 152 -2.51 10.92 11.09
CA ASP A 152 -1.27 10.24 11.44
C ASP A 152 -0.81 10.71 12.82
N TYR A 153 0.03 9.93 13.48
CA TYR A 153 0.60 10.23 14.80
C TYR A 153 1.88 9.40 15.01
N ASN A 154 2.71 9.84 15.96
CA ASN A 154 3.96 9.16 16.25
C ASN A 154 3.80 8.02 17.26
N VAL A 155 4.60 7.00 17.07
CA VAL A 155 4.76 5.85 17.96
C VAL A 155 6.25 5.51 18.11
N THR A 156 6.59 4.78 19.15
CA THR A 156 7.93 4.20 19.32
C THR A 156 7.90 2.76 18.79
N PHE A 157 8.66 2.47 17.74
CA PHE A 157 8.72 1.15 17.11
C PHE A 157 10.03 0.44 17.47
N GLY A 158 9.93 -0.65 18.22
CA GLY A 158 11.07 -1.43 18.72
C GLY A 158 11.21 -2.83 18.11
N GLY A 159 10.33 -3.19 17.16
CA GLY A 159 10.30 -4.52 16.53
C GLY A 159 11.21 -4.70 15.32
N GLY A 160 12.07 -3.73 15.01
CA GLY A 160 12.93 -3.80 13.83
C GLY A 160 13.90 -4.97 13.84
N TYR A 161 14.21 -5.50 12.66
CA TYR A 161 15.12 -6.64 12.44
C TYR A 161 16.49 -6.54 13.16
N LEU A 162 16.97 -5.32 13.40
CA LEU A 162 18.24 -5.06 14.11
C LEU A 162 18.02 -4.64 15.56
N GLY A 163 16.83 -4.76 16.13
CA GLY A 163 16.52 -4.31 17.49
C GLY A 163 16.61 -2.80 17.68
N ALA A 164 16.59 -2.02 16.59
CA ALA A 164 16.58 -0.58 16.67
C ALA A 164 15.23 -0.07 17.16
N VAL A 165 15.26 0.80 18.18
CA VAL A 165 14.08 1.53 18.66
C VAL A 165 14.06 2.88 17.98
N ILE A 166 12.99 3.18 17.25
CA ILE A 166 12.83 4.44 16.52
C ILE A 166 11.49 5.10 16.83
N GLU A 167 11.48 6.42 16.93
CA GLU A 167 10.25 7.20 16.84
C GLU A 167 9.88 7.37 15.37
N THR A 168 8.64 7.04 15.03
CA THR A 168 8.19 7.01 13.63
C THR A 168 6.68 7.27 13.53
N PRO A 169 6.20 7.84 12.40
CA PRO A 169 4.78 7.90 12.13
C PRO A 169 4.15 6.50 12.11
N MET A 170 2.95 6.36 12.69
CA MET A 170 2.20 5.11 12.68
C MET A 170 1.91 4.63 11.25
N HIS A 171 1.72 5.56 10.34
CA HIS A 171 1.62 5.30 8.92
C HIS A 171 2.78 4.42 8.40
N ALA A 172 4.03 4.78 8.72
CA ALA A 172 5.20 4.01 8.29
C ALA A 172 5.27 2.59 8.89
N VAL A 173 4.67 2.38 10.07
CA VAL A 173 4.59 1.05 10.69
C VAL A 173 3.71 0.14 9.87
N TRP A 174 2.49 0.57 9.52
CA TRP A 174 1.57 -0.19 8.70
C TRP A 174 2.08 -0.42 7.28
N ASP A 175 2.64 0.61 6.66
CA ASP A 175 3.08 0.55 5.27
C ASP A 175 4.22 -0.43 5.04
N LYS A 176 5.19 -0.45 5.92
CA LYS A 176 6.44 -1.18 5.65
C LYS A 176 7.09 -1.84 6.86
N LEU A 177 7.17 -1.16 8.02
CA LEU A 177 8.04 -1.61 9.09
C LEU A 177 7.59 -2.95 9.69
N ALA A 178 6.28 -3.16 9.85
CA ALA A 178 5.74 -4.41 10.34
C ALA A 178 6.06 -5.58 9.40
N ILE A 179 5.87 -5.41 8.09
CA ILE A 179 6.19 -6.45 7.09
C ILE A 179 7.69 -6.74 7.08
N GLN A 180 8.53 -5.69 7.01
CA GLN A 180 9.99 -5.82 6.98
C GLN A 180 10.56 -6.45 8.25
N SER A 181 9.88 -6.31 9.38
CA SER A 181 10.29 -6.91 10.65
C SER A 181 9.98 -8.40 10.76
N CYS A 182 9.01 -8.90 10.00
CA CYS A 182 8.54 -10.28 10.08
C CYS A 182 8.92 -11.15 8.89
N ARG A 183 9.08 -10.54 7.72
CA ARG A 183 9.16 -11.27 6.45
C ARG A 183 10.44 -10.90 5.70
N ILE A 184 11.38 -11.84 5.71
CA ILE A 184 12.63 -11.81 4.92
C ILE A 184 12.54 -12.69 3.67
N TRP A 185 11.32 -13.03 3.25
CA TRP A 185 11.06 -13.80 2.05
C TRP A 185 11.09 -12.92 0.80
N SER A 186 11.38 -13.51 -0.33
CA SER A 186 11.14 -12.84 -1.60
C SER A 186 9.64 -12.59 -1.81
N VAL A 187 9.30 -11.59 -2.59
CA VAL A 187 7.90 -11.27 -2.97
C VAL A 187 7.17 -12.51 -3.50
N SER A 188 7.85 -13.33 -4.32
CA SER A 188 7.26 -14.53 -4.90
C SER A 188 6.96 -15.61 -3.86
N GLU A 189 7.85 -15.82 -2.90
CA GLU A 189 7.65 -16.77 -1.80
C GLU A 189 6.50 -16.29 -0.91
N TYR A 190 6.52 -15.01 -0.51
CA TYR A 190 5.48 -14.45 0.34
C TYR A 190 4.10 -14.50 -0.31
N ALA A 191 3.98 -14.11 -1.58
CA ALA A 191 2.73 -14.23 -2.31
C ALA A 191 2.25 -15.68 -2.41
N SER A 192 3.15 -16.63 -2.64
CA SER A 192 2.84 -18.07 -2.71
C SER A 192 2.35 -18.64 -1.38
N GLU A 193 2.92 -18.17 -0.25
CA GLU A 193 2.47 -18.59 1.08
C GLU A 193 1.08 -18.02 1.43
N LEU A 194 0.74 -16.83 0.94
CA LEU A 194 -0.57 -16.22 1.18
C LEU A 194 -1.65 -16.78 0.24
N ASP A 195 -1.34 -17.03 -1.04
CA ASP A 195 -2.30 -17.41 -2.09
C ASP A 195 -2.70 -18.91 -2.03
N ARG A 196 -3.22 -19.35 -0.88
CA ARG A 196 -3.60 -20.76 -0.64
C ARG A 196 -5.09 -21.01 -0.52
N LEU A 197 -5.94 -20.00 -0.74
CA LEU A 197 -7.38 -20.15 -0.61
C LEU A 197 -7.99 -20.97 -1.76
N SER A 198 -9.07 -21.66 -1.46
CA SER A 198 -9.85 -22.40 -2.45
C SER A 198 -10.50 -21.45 -3.47
N LYS A 199 -10.87 -21.98 -4.64
CA LYS A 199 -11.58 -21.22 -5.69
C LYS A 199 -12.89 -20.58 -5.16
N LYS A 200 -13.58 -21.24 -4.22
CA LYS A 200 -14.81 -20.72 -3.62
C LYS A 200 -14.54 -19.49 -2.75
N GLU A 201 -13.50 -19.54 -1.91
CA GLU A 201 -13.10 -18.44 -1.05
C GLU A 201 -12.60 -17.25 -1.88
N LYS A 202 -11.71 -17.49 -2.87
CA LYS A 202 -11.26 -16.46 -3.81
C LYS A 202 -12.45 -15.75 -4.48
N LYS A 203 -13.42 -16.50 -4.99
CA LYS A 203 -14.61 -15.93 -5.63
C LYS A 203 -15.43 -15.06 -4.67
N ALA A 204 -15.55 -15.44 -3.41
CA ALA A 204 -16.25 -14.65 -2.40
C ALA A 204 -15.52 -13.30 -2.15
N ILE A 205 -14.19 -13.31 -1.99
CA ILE A 205 -13.37 -12.11 -1.78
C ILE A 205 -13.40 -11.17 -3.01
N MET A 206 -13.39 -11.74 -4.22
CA MET A 206 -13.42 -11.00 -5.49
C MET A 206 -14.79 -10.36 -5.79
N SER A 207 -15.84 -10.72 -5.07
CA SER A 207 -17.17 -10.14 -5.27
C SER A 207 -17.24 -8.70 -4.80
N GLY A 208 -18.25 -7.96 -5.30
CA GLY A 208 -18.50 -6.58 -4.90
C GLY A 208 -17.79 -5.52 -5.76
N THR A 209 -17.82 -4.31 -5.25
CA THR A 209 -17.32 -3.07 -5.86
C THR A 209 -16.22 -2.45 -5.00
N PRO A 210 -15.37 -1.56 -5.56
CA PRO A 210 -14.36 -0.85 -4.76
C PRO A 210 -14.93 -0.15 -3.52
N LYS A 211 -16.14 0.43 -3.63
CA LYS A 211 -16.81 1.09 -2.50
C LYS A 211 -17.24 0.12 -1.40
N GLU A 212 -17.77 -1.05 -1.75
CA GLU A 212 -18.11 -2.10 -0.78
C GLU A 212 -16.84 -2.67 -0.14
N TRP A 213 -15.76 -2.87 -0.91
CA TRP A 213 -14.48 -3.30 -0.37
C TRP A 213 -13.88 -2.28 0.60
N LEU A 214 -14.03 -0.97 0.32
CA LEU A 214 -13.61 0.08 1.23
C LEU A 214 -14.33 -0.01 2.57
N HIS A 215 -15.65 -0.21 2.55
CA HIS A 215 -16.42 -0.37 3.79
C HIS A 215 -15.90 -1.55 4.63
N ASP A 216 -15.78 -2.73 4.02
CA ASP A 216 -15.24 -3.93 4.69
C ASP A 216 -13.83 -3.72 5.26
N ASN A 217 -12.98 -3.03 4.49
CA ASN A 217 -11.61 -2.74 4.91
C ASN A 217 -11.59 -1.74 6.07
N ALA A 218 -12.41 -0.68 6.01
CA ALA A 218 -12.50 0.32 7.06
C ALA A 218 -12.97 -0.28 8.37
N GLU A 219 -14.02 -1.11 8.34
CA GLU A 219 -14.50 -1.81 9.53
C GLU A 219 -13.39 -2.70 10.14
N ARG A 220 -12.70 -3.47 9.31
CA ARG A 220 -11.64 -4.37 9.76
C ARG A 220 -10.41 -3.63 10.28
N CYS A 221 -10.02 -2.53 9.65
CA CYS A 221 -8.82 -1.77 9.99
C CYS A 221 -9.02 -0.77 11.14
N ALA A 222 -10.26 -0.46 11.54
CA ALA A 222 -10.54 0.50 12.62
C ALA A 222 -9.88 0.12 13.96
N VAL A 223 -9.60 -1.16 14.16
CA VAL A 223 -8.89 -1.67 15.35
C VAL A 223 -7.50 -1.03 15.54
N GLN A 224 -6.90 -0.46 14.48
CA GLN A 224 -5.57 0.15 14.54
C GLN A 224 -5.43 1.23 15.65
N PHE A 225 -6.46 2.03 15.88
CA PHE A 225 -6.44 3.08 16.91
C PHE A 225 -6.51 2.54 18.35
N VAL A 226 -6.99 1.29 18.52
CA VAL A 226 -7.05 0.62 19.82
C VAL A 226 -5.74 -0.09 20.13
N ILE A 227 -5.18 -0.79 19.15
CA ILE A 227 -3.97 -1.61 19.35
C ILE A 227 -2.68 -0.80 19.29
N ALA A 228 -2.71 0.39 18.68
CA ALA A 228 -1.55 1.28 18.55
C ALA A 228 -1.99 2.75 18.70
N PRO A 229 -2.38 3.22 19.90
CA PRO A 229 -2.71 4.62 20.13
C PRO A 229 -1.47 5.51 19.99
N GLU A 230 -1.69 6.83 19.86
CA GLU A 230 -0.62 7.80 19.81
C GLU A 230 0.36 7.66 21.00
N GLY A 231 1.65 7.68 20.70
CA GLY A 231 2.72 7.51 21.69
C GLY A 231 2.93 6.07 22.16
N ALA A 232 2.21 5.08 21.59
CA ALA A 232 2.41 3.67 21.95
C ALA A 232 3.84 3.21 21.68
N VAL A 233 4.31 2.27 22.52
CA VAL A 233 5.55 1.53 22.29
C VAL A 233 5.18 0.19 21.66
N LEU A 234 5.61 0.00 20.42
CA LEU A 234 5.27 -1.15 19.59
C LEU A 234 6.48 -2.10 19.51
N GLU A 235 6.37 -3.26 20.10
CA GLU A 235 7.39 -4.28 20.14
C GLU A 235 6.96 -5.53 19.35
N GLN A 236 7.69 -6.64 19.53
CA GLN A 236 7.46 -7.88 18.79
C GLN A 236 6.02 -8.42 18.95
N ASP A 237 5.44 -8.27 20.12
CA ASP A 237 4.05 -8.72 20.37
C ASP A 237 3.02 -7.97 19.53
N PHE A 238 3.21 -6.65 19.32
CA PHE A 238 2.41 -5.87 18.40
C PHE A 238 2.54 -6.42 16.98
N ILE A 239 3.76 -6.66 16.51
CA ILE A 239 4.00 -7.18 15.16
C ILE A 239 3.32 -8.55 15.00
N ASN A 240 3.55 -9.47 15.92
CA ASN A 240 2.95 -10.80 15.88
C ASN A 240 1.41 -10.76 15.89
N GLY A 241 0.83 -9.85 16.66
CA GLY A 241 -0.61 -9.67 16.76
C GLY A 241 -1.27 -9.00 15.54
N THR A 242 -0.52 -8.17 14.80
CA THR A 242 -1.07 -7.39 13.66
C THR A 242 -0.79 -8.03 12.30
N MET A 243 0.20 -8.90 12.18
CA MET A 243 0.51 -9.57 10.90
C MET A 243 -0.67 -10.31 10.28
N PRO A 244 -1.56 -11.01 11.02
CA PRO A 244 -2.75 -11.63 10.42
C PRO A 244 -3.68 -10.62 9.74
N LEU A 245 -3.82 -9.39 10.28
CA LEU A 245 -4.59 -8.32 9.64
C LEU A 245 -3.89 -7.85 8.35
N ILE A 246 -2.60 -7.55 8.42
CA ILE A 246 -1.79 -7.10 7.29
C ILE A 246 -1.84 -8.12 6.15
N GLU A 247 -1.60 -9.39 6.44
CA GLU A 247 -1.62 -10.48 5.47
C GLU A 247 -3.00 -10.68 4.84
N THR A 248 -4.07 -10.53 5.62
CA THR A 248 -5.45 -10.57 5.12
C THR A 248 -5.70 -9.42 4.13
N GLN A 249 -5.27 -8.20 4.45
CA GLN A 249 -5.46 -7.03 3.60
C GLN A 249 -4.65 -7.15 2.29
N ILE A 250 -3.40 -7.62 2.36
CA ILE A 250 -2.56 -7.89 1.18
C ILE A 250 -3.22 -8.96 0.28
N LEU A 251 -3.67 -10.05 0.86
CA LEU A 251 -4.32 -11.15 0.13
C LEU A 251 -5.61 -10.72 -0.55
N TYR A 252 -6.46 -9.97 0.16
CA TYR A 252 -7.72 -9.46 -0.38
C TYR A 252 -7.47 -8.44 -1.49
N ALA A 253 -6.51 -7.54 -1.31
CA ALA A 253 -6.09 -6.61 -2.35
C ALA A 253 -5.64 -7.34 -3.62
N GLY A 254 -4.82 -8.39 -3.49
CA GLY A 254 -4.35 -9.18 -4.62
C GLY A 254 -5.48 -9.84 -5.42
N TYR A 255 -6.43 -10.48 -4.74
CA TYR A 255 -7.57 -11.10 -5.42
C TYR A 255 -8.51 -10.08 -6.05
N ARG A 256 -8.79 -8.96 -5.36
CA ARG A 256 -9.65 -7.88 -5.86
C ARG A 256 -9.01 -7.18 -7.05
N LEU A 257 -7.71 -6.96 -7.04
CA LEU A 257 -6.96 -6.46 -8.19
C LEU A 257 -7.05 -7.41 -9.39
N ALA A 258 -6.87 -8.72 -9.19
CA ALA A 258 -7.06 -9.71 -10.26
C ALA A 258 -8.49 -9.68 -10.82
N ALA A 259 -9.50 -9.55 -9.95
CA ALA A 259 -10.91 -9.47 -10.37
C ALA A 259 -11.18 -8.23 -11.23
N VAL A 260 -10.64 -7.07 -10.84
CA VAL A 260 -10.76 -5.81 -11.61
C VAL A 260 -10.11 -6.00 -12.97
N LEU A 261 -8.85 -6.42 -13.02
CA LEU A 261 -8.08 -6.57 -14.24
C LEU A 261 -8.68 -7.61 -15.20
N ASN A 262 -9.13 -8.75 -14.68
CA ASN A 262 -9.81 -9.77 -15.48
C ASN A 262 -11.17 -9.33 -16.04
N ARG A 263 -11.83 -8.37 -15.41
CA ARG A 263 -13.11 -7.80 -15.87
C ARG A 263 -12.90 -6.75 -16.96
N LEU A 264 -11.78 -6.04 -16.91
CA LEU A 264 -11.48 -4.92 -17.81
C LEU A 264 -10.85 -5.40 -19.13
N PHE A 265 -10.12 -6.49 -19.12
CA PHE A 265 -9.35 -7.03 -20.25
C PHE A 265 -9.72 -8.49 -20.55
#